data_5c4678db2cf5637881130ef273d5d5ce
#
_entry.id   5c4678db2cf5637881130ef273d5d5ce
#
_cell.length_a   1.000
_cell.length_b   1.000
_cell.length_c   1.000
_cell.angle_alpha   90.00
_cell.angle_beta   90.00
_cell.angle_gamma   90.00
#
_symmetry.space_group_name_H-M   'P 1'
#
loop_
_entity.id
_entity.type
_entity.pdbx_description
1 polymer ?
#
loop_
_entity_poly.entity_id
_entity_poly.type
_entity_poly.pdbx_seq_one_letter_code
_entity_poly.pdbx_strand_id
1 'polypeptide(L)'
;MLADPSVMEFYPSPKSREESQAWIDWNKRNYSEHGYGLWIIETKAAEFVGDCGLTWQAVNGRPELEVGYHVRAEMQGRGYATEAAAACRDFARDVLQAVHLVAIIHPDNTASRRVAQKIGLEFEEDDRAGMNDVRSVYGARLRYAQAVPLCVRDEEAHRGE
;
A
#
# COMPACT_ATOMS: atom_id res chain seq x y z
N MET A 1 -12.04 -15.05 1.00
CA MET A 1 -11.79 -13.66 1.38
C MET A 1 -12.58 -12.69 0.51
N LEU A 2 -12.29 -12.55 -0.77
CA LEU A 2 -12.99 -11.55 -1.64
C LEU A 2 -14.49 -11.83 -1.87
N ALA A 3 -14.98 -13.04 -1.60
CA ALA A 3 -16.41 -13.39 -1.62
C ALA A 3 -17.08 -13.23 -0.24
N ASP A 4 -16.33 -12.83 0.78
CA ASP A 4 -16.86 -12.66 2.14
C ASP A 4 -17.50 -11.27 2.28
N PRO A 5 -18.81 -11.18 2.57
CA PRO A 5 -19.49 -9.89 2.70
C PRO A 5 -18.88 -8.98 3.77
N SER A 6 -18.35 -9.54 4.85
CA SER A 6 -17.75 -8.75 5.94
C SER A 6 -16.39 -8.14 5.55
N VAL A 7 -15.64 -8.81 4.67
CA VAL A 7 -14.38 -8.27 4.13
C VAL A 7 -14.67 -7.23 3.05
N MET A 8 -15.74 -7.44 2.27
CA MET A 8 -16.12 -6.60 1.13
C MET A 8 -17.22 -5.58 1.46
N GLU A 9 -17.45 -5.31 2.77
CA GLU A 9 -18.50 -4.40 3.25
C GLU A 9 -18.47 -3.01 2.58
N PHE A 10 -17.28 -2.50 2.30
CA PHE A 10 -17.06 -1.17 1.69
C PHE A 10 -16.81 -1.22 0.18
N TYR A 11 -17.12 -2.33 -0.45
CA TYR A 11 -17.11 -2.51 -1.90
C TYR A 11 -18.54 -2.65 -2.43
N PRO A 12 -18.80 -2.40 -3.72
CA PRO A 12 -20.15 -2.48 -4.28
C PRO A 12 -20.83 -3.83 -4.05
N SER A 13 -20.06 -4.92 -4.06
CA SER A 13 -20.52 -6.27 -3.74
C SER A 13 -19.34 -7.20 -3.43
N PRO A 14 -19.57 -8.29 -2.70
CA PRO A 14 -18.62 -9.41 -2.67
C PRO A 14 -18.35 -9.92 -4.08
N LYS A 15 -17.10 -10.32 -4.35
CA LYS A 15 -16.69 -10.78 -5.68
C LYS A 15 -17.17 -12.20 -5.97
N SER A 16 -17.68 -12.43 -7.18
CA SER A 16 -17.89 -13.76 -7.72
C SER A 16 -16.54 -14.49 -7.92
N ARG A 17 -16.61 -15.76 -8.30
CA ARG A 17 -15.40 -16.53 -8.64
C ARG A 17 -14.68 -15.95 -9.86
N GLU A 18 -15.44 -15.54 -10.87
CA GLU A 18 -14.95 -14.94 -12.11
C GLU A 18 -14.31 -13.58 -11.83
N GLU A 19 -14.95 -12.75 -11.01
CA GLU A 19 -14.40 -11.45 -10.58
C GLU A 19 -13.14 -11.62 -9.72
N SER A 20 -13.11 -12.65 -8.86
CA SER A 20 -11.90 -12.98 -8.07
C SER A 20 -10.76 -13.45 -8.96
N GLN A 21 -11.06 -14.23 -10.02
CA GLN A 21 -10.05 -14.62 -11.01
C GLN A 21 -9.54 -13.41 -11.79
N ALA A 22 -10.42 -12.52 -12.22
CA ALA A 22 -10.05 -11.28 -12.90
C ALA A 22 -9.16 -10.38 -12.01
N TRP A 23 -9.44 -10.33 -10.70
CA TRP A 23 -8.60 -9.65 -9.72
C TRP A 23 -7.19 -10.25 -9.64
N ILE A 24 -7.08 -11.59 -9.59
CA ILE A 24 -5.79 -12.28 -9.60
C ILE A 24 -5.02 -12.00 -10.90
N ASP A 25 -5.70 -12.04 -12.04
CA ASP A 25 -5.06 -11.79 -13.33
C ASP A 25 -4.63 -10.34 -13.49
N TRP A 26 -5.41 -9.39 -12.96
CA TRP A 26 -5.00 -7.99 -12.85
C TRP A 26 -3.75 -7.84 -11.98
N ASN A 27 -3.69 -8.52 -10.83
CA ASN A 27 -2.51 -8.47 -9.97
C ASN A 27 -1.26 -9.08 -10.64
N LYS A 28 -1.41 -10.18 -11.39
CA LYS A 28 -0.32 -10.75 -12.20
C LYS A 28 0.18 -9.77 -13.27
N ARG A 29 -0.71 -8.99 -13.89
CA ARG A 29 -0.29 -7.93 -14.83
C ARG A 29 0.52 -6.85 -14.12
N ASN A 30 0.12 -6.41 -12.93
CA ASN A 30 0.92 -5.46 -12.14
C ASN A 30 2.34 -5.98 -11.90
N TYR A 31 2.50 -7.27 -11.55
CA TYR A 31 3.82 -7.87 -11.41
C TYR A 31 4.62 -7.87 -12.72
N SER A 32 3.98 -8.11 -13.86
CA SER A 32 4.65 -8.09 -15.16
C SER A 32 5.06 -6.67 -15.58
N GLU A 33 4.23 -5.67 -15.28
CA GLU A 33 4.43 -4.29 -15.74
C GLU A 33 5.32 -3.48 -14.81
N HIS A 34 5.18 -3.70 -13.50
CA HIS A 34 5.81 -2.88 -12.46
C HIS A 34 6.81 -3.64 -11.58
N GLY A 35 6.81 -4.98 -11.63
CA GLY A 35 7.63 -5.82 -10.75
C GLY A 35 7.06 -6.00 -9.34
N TYR A 36 5.89 -5.43 -9.06
CA TYR A 36 5.18 -5.54 -7.78
C TYR A 36 3.66 -5.48 -7.96
N GLY A 37 2.93 -5.76 -6.89
CA GLY A 37 1.48 -5.76 -6.83
C GLY A 37 1.02 -6.06 -5.41
N LEU A 38 -0.08 -6.80 -5.25
CA LEU A 38 -0.53 -7.28 -3.95
C LEU A 38 0.20 -8.57 -3.58
N TRP A 39 0.88 -8.58 -2.44
CA TRP A 39 1.52 -9.76 -1.86
C TRP A 39 0.55 -10.50 -0.94
N ILE A 40 0.72 -11.80 -0.83
CA ILE A 40 0.00 -12.61 0.15
C ILE A 40 0.58 -12.33 1.55
N ILE A 41 -0.31 -12.16 2.52
CA ILE A 41 0.05 -12.11 3.93
C ILE A 41 -0.20 -13.49 4.53
N GLU A 42 0.83 -14.05 5.17
CA GLU A 42 0.75 -15.31 5.90
C GLU A 42 1.31 -15.14 7.30
N THR A 43 0.80 -15.95 8.24
CA THR A 43 1.42 -16.08 9.57
C THR A 43 2.74 -16.88 9.44
N LYS A 44 3.57 -16.87 10.50
CA LYS A 44 4.77 -17.73 10.57
C LYS A 44 4.45 -19.22 10.48
N ALA A 45 3.22 -19.62 10.73
CA ALA A 45 2.73 -20.99 10.56
C ALA A 45 2.13 -21.26 9.17
N ALA A 46 2.38 -20.36 8.18
CA ALA A 46 1.86 -20.43 6.83
C ALA A 46 0.33 -20.41 6.72
N GLU A 47 -0.35 -19.79 7.70
CA GLU A 47 -1.79 -19.58 7.63
C GLU A 47 -2.07 -18.31 6.82
N PHE A 48 -2.93 -18.42 5.80
CA PHE A 48 -3.33 -17.30 4.96
C PHE A 48 -4.12 -16.26 5.77
N VAL A 49 -3.64 -15.02 5.77
CA VAL A 49 -4.23 -13.88 6.47
C VAL A 49 -4.98 -12.96 5.51
N GLY A 50 -4.41 -12.69 4.34
CA GLY A 50 -4.97 -11.74 3.39
C GLY A 50 -3.98 -11.34 2.32
N ASP A 51 -4.15 -10.15 1.79
CA ASP A 51 -3.21 -9.52 0.87
C ASP A 51 -2.92 -8.06 1.26
N CYS A 52 -1.75 -7.58 0.87
CA CYS A 52 -1.37 -6.18 0.99
C CYS A 52 -0.34 -5.87 -0.10
N GLY A 53 -0.37 -4.67 -0.65
CA GLY A 53 0.64 -4.31 -1.63
C GLY A 53 0.45 -2.93 -2.23
N LEU A 54 1.17 -2.72 -3.33
CA LEU A 54 1.24 -1.45 -4.02
C LEU A 54 0.67 -1.56 -5.42
N THR A 55 -0.20 -0.63 -5.77
CA THR A 55 -0.82 -0.55 -7.10
C THR A 55 -0.96 0.89 -7.55
N TRP A 56 -0.95 1.12 -8.86
CA TRP A 56 -1.25 2.43 -9.41
C TRP A 56 -2.76 2.61 -9.54
N GLN A 57 -3.26 3.71 -9.01
CA GLN A 57 -4.67 4.09 -9.06
C GLN A 57 -4.83 5.51 -9.59
N ALA A 58 -6.02 5.84 -10.09
CA ALA A 58 -6.36 7.20 -10.45
C ALA A 58 -7.10 7.88 -9.29
N VAL A 59 -6.59 9.00 -8.83
CA VAL A 59 -7.22 9.87 -7.83
C VAL A 59 -7.54 11.20 -8.48
N ASN A 60 -8.80 11.54 -8.63
CA ASN A 60 -9.24 12.76 -9.34
C ASN A 60 -8.53 12.95 -10.69
N GLY A 61 -8.32 11.84 -11.43
CA GLY A 61 -7.66 11.81 -12.74
C GLY A 61 -6.13 11.84 -12.70
N ARG A 62 -5.49 11.83 -11.53
CA ARG A 62 -4.04 11.77 -11.38
C ARG A 62 -3.60 10.35 -11.01
N PRO A 63 -2.49 9.82 -11.58
CA PRO A 63 -1.94 8.55 -11.15
C PRO A 63 -1.28 8.68 -9.78
N GLU A 64 -1.68 7.87 -8.83
CA GLU A 64 -1.13 7.80 -7.47
C GLU A 64 -0.74 6.36 -7.13
N LEU A 65 0.37 6.19 -6.42
CA LEU A 65 0.77 4.89 -5.89
C LEU A 65 -0.02 4.63 -4.61
N GLU A 66 -0.86 3.60 -4.64
CA GLU A 66 -1.70 3.21 -3.52
C GLU A 66 -1.11 2.04 -2.74
N VAL A 67 -1.21 2.07 -1.42
CA VAL A 67 -1.11 0.90 -0.56
C VAL A 67 -2.52 0.37 -0.26
N GLY A 68 -2.82 -0.83 -0.79
CA GLY A 68 -4.07 -1.53 -0.55
C GLY A 68 -3.89 -2.75 0.35
N TYR A 69 -4.90 -3.12 1.12
CA TYR A 69 -4.86 -4.29 2.01
C TYR A 69 -6.24 -4.87 2.26
N HIS A 70 -6.32 -6.21 2.28
CA HIS A 70 -7.49 -6.98 2.71
C HIS A 70 -7.05 -8.03 3.72
N VAL A 71 -7.82 -8.18 4.78
CA VAL A 71 -7.57 -9.18 5.83
C VAL A 71 -8.84 -9.96 6.08
N ARG A 72 -8.72 -11.29 6.11
CA ARG A 72 -9.83 -12.20 6.45
C ARG A 72 -10.49 -11.76 7.75
N ALA A 73 -11.83 -11.88 7.82
CA ALA A 73 -12.62 -11.39 8.95
C ALA A 73 -12.10 -11.88 10.30
N GLU A 74 -11.80 -13.16 10.42
CA GLU A 74 -11.30 -13.80 11.63
C GLU A 74 -9.86 -13.42 12.03
N MET A 75 -9.13 -12.77 11.11
CA MET A 75 -7.76 -12.29 11.32
C MET A 75 -7.67 -10.79 11.58
N GLN A 76 -8.79 -10.08 11.46
CA GLN A 76 -8.83 -8.63 11.71
C GLN A 76 -8.57 -8.29 13.18
N GLY A 77 -8.21 -7.03 13.45
CA GLY A 77 -7.96 -6.55 14.80
C GLY A 77 -6.66 -7.02 15.46
N ARG A 78 -5.84 -7.82 14.76
CA ARG A 78 -4.58 -8.41 15.28
C ARG A 78 -3.32 -7.67 14.83
N GLY A 79 -3.46 -6.58 14.07
CA GLY A 79 -2.34 -5.76 13.61
C GLY A 79 -1.75 -6.15 12.26
N TYR A 80 -2.14 -7.25 11.65
CA TYR A 80 -1.58 -7.74 10.37
C TYR A 80 -1.62 -6.70 9.24
N ALA A 81 -2.76 -6.03 9.05
CA ALA A 81 -2.87 -4.98 8.02
C ALA A 81 -1.88 -3.83 8.27
N THR A 82 -1.72 -3.42 9.52
CA THR A 82 -0.78 -2.32 9.87
C THR A 82 0.67 -2.72 9.63
N GLU A 83 1.06 -3.94 10.03
CA GLU A 83 2.41 -4.46 9.83
C GLU A 83 2.74 -4.59 8.34
N ALA A 84 1.84 -5.22 7.56
CA ALA A 84 2.02 -5.39 6.12
C ALA A 84 2.04 -4.05 5.37
N ALA A 85 1.12 -3.13 5.69
CA ALA A 85 1.07 -1.81 5.06
C ALA A 85 2.30 -0.95 5.40
N ALA A 86 2.84 -1.07 6.63
CA ALA A 86 4.10 -0.41 6.99
C ALA A 86 5.27 -0.94 6.17
N ALA A 87 5.35 -2.27 5.97
CA ALA A 87 6.37 -2.87 5.11
C ALA A 87 6.24 -2.42 3.65
N CYS A 88 5.01 -2.34 3.11
CA CYS A 88 4.75 -1.82 1.77
C CYS A 88 5.15 -0.35 1.64
N ARG A 89 4.84 0.50 2.63
CA ARG A 89 5.28 1.91 2.67
C ARG A 89 6.80 2.01 2.64
N ASP A 90 7.48 1.22 3.45
CA ASP A 90 8.95 1.24 3.51
C ASP A 90 9.56 0.73 2.20
N PHE A 91 8.99 -0.30 1.58
CA PHE A 91 9.37 -0.74 0.24
C PHE A 91 9.14 0.36 -0.83
N ALA A 92 8.00 1.05 -0.79
CA ALA A 92 7.71 2.17 -1.69
C ALA A 92 8.76 3.27 -1.54
N ARG A 93 9.15 3.61 -0.28
CA ARG A 93 10.16 4.63 0.01
C ARG A 93 11.56 4.18 -0.41
N ASP A 94 12.02 3.02 0.04
CA ASP A 94 13.42 2.64 0.02
C ASP A 94 13.83 1.94 -1.28
N VAL A 95 12.91 1.17 -1.89
CA VAL A 95 13.18 0.39 -3.10
C VAL A 95 12.64 1.10 -4.34
N LEU A 96 11.36 1.51 -4.32
CA LEU A 96 10.75 2.17 -5.47
C LEU A 96 11.09 3.66 -5.55
N GLN A 97 11.61 4.24 -4.46
CA GLN A 97 11.89 5.67 -4.36
C GLN A 97 10.65 6.52 -4.69
N ALA A 98 9.47 6.04 -4.32
CA ALA A 98 8.24 6.76 -4.51
C ALA A 98 8.21 8.04 -3.66
N VAL A 99 7.78 9.13 -4.26
CA VAL A 99 7.74 10.45 -3.59
C VAL A 99 6.50 10.60 -2.72
N HIS A 100 5.43 9.92 -3.12
CA HIS A 100 4.12 9.99 -2.50
C HIS A 100 3.48 8.62 -2.45
N LEU A 101 2.73 8.35 -1.40
CA LEU A 101 1.98 7.11 -1.20
C LEU A 101 0.60 7.47 -0.68
N VAL A 102 -0.43 6.84 -1.22
CA VAL A 102 -1.81 7.04 -0.77
C VAL A 102 -2.46 5.74 -0.33
N ALA A 103 -3.56 5.86 0.41
CA ALA A 103 -4.55 4.81 0.65
C ALA A 103 -5.94 5.39 0.31
N ILE A 104 -6.70 4.71 -0.51
CA ILE A 104 -8.01 5.15 -1.00
C ILE A 104 -9.09 4.38 -0.24
N ILE A 105 -9.84 5.06 0.62
CA ILE A 105 -10.63 4.44 1.67
C ILE A 105 -12.08 4.92 1.59
N HIS A 106 -13.05 3.99 1.73
CA HIS A 106 -14.45 4.38 1.91
C HIS A 106 -14.60 5.26 3.17
N PRO A 107 -15.33 6.38 3.13
CA PRO A 107 -15.44 7.31 4.25
C PRO A 107 -15.86 6.69 5.58
N ASP A 108 -16.69 5.64 5.54
CA ASP A 108 -17.18 4.94 6.73
C ASP A 108 -16.23 3.83 7.21
N ASN A 109 -15.20 3.46 6.43
CA ASN A 109 -14.26 2.41 6.80
C ASN A 109 -13.26 2.90 7.84
N THR A 110 -13.72 2.98 9.09
CA THR A 110 -12.91 3.42 10.22
C THR A 110 -11.70 2.53 10.48
N ALA A 111 -11.82 1.22 10.21
CA ALA A 111 -10.72 0.27 10.41
C ALA A 111 -9.56 0.57 9.44
N SER A 112 -9.83 0.73 8.15
CA SER A 112 -8.82 1.09 7.16
C SER A 112 -8.20 2.47 7.42
N ARG A 113 -9.01 3.47 7.84
CA ARG A 113 -8.46 4.78 8.24
C ARG A 113 -7.44 4.67 9.36
N ARG A 114 -7.73 3.86 10.39
CA ARG A 114 -6.79 3.64 11.49
C ARG A 114 -5.49 2.98 11.04
N VAL A 115 -5.55 2.07 10.07
CA VAL A 115 -4.33 1.49 9.48
C VAL A 115 -3.54 2.55 8.75
N ALA A 116 -4.16 3.33 7.87
CA ALA A 116 -3.51 4.42 7.14
C ALA A 116 -2.82 5.42 8.09
N GLN A 117 -3.53 5.88 9.12
CA GLN A 117 -2.97 6.78 10.13
C GLN A 117 -1.78 6.17 10.91
N LYS A 118 -1.86 4.89 11.28
CA LYS A 118 -0.77 4.20 11.99
C LYS A 118 0.50 4.07 11.17
N ILE A 119 0.39 4.03 9.84
CA ILE A 119 1.55 4.03 8.95
C ILE A 119 1.98 5.43 8.50
N GLY A 120 1.40 6.49 9.09
CA GLY A 120 1.78 7.87 8.87
C GLY A 120 1.13 8.54 7.67
N LEU A 121 0.03 7.97 7.12
CA LEU A 121 -0.77 8.64 6.11
C LEU A 121 -1.84 9.50 6.79
N GLU A 122 -2.04 10.71 6.30
CA GLU A 122 -3.04 11.65 6.81
C GLU A 122 -4.07 11.96 5.71
N PHE A 123 -5.25 12.39 6.10
CA PHE A 123 -6.28 12.79 5.13
C PHE A 123 -5.78 13.96 4.29
N GLU A 124 -5.88 13.84 2.97
CA GLU A 124 -5.48 14.88 2.03
C GLU A 124 -6.65 15.45 1.24
N GLU A 125 -7.48 14.59 0.64
CA GLU A 125 -8.60 15.01 -0.19
C GLU A 125 -9.65 13.90 -0.32
N ASP A 126 -10.79 14.25 -0.92
CA ASP A 126 -11.76 13.26 -1.39
C ASP A 126 -11.56 13.01 -2.90
N ASP A 127 -11.52 11.74 -3.30
CA ASP A 127 -11.65 11.35 -4.70
C ASP A 127 -13.15 11.31 -5.07
N ARG A 128 -13.53 12.11 -6.07
CA ARG A 128 -14.89 12.27 -6.57
C ARG A 128 -15.03 11.90 -8.05
N ALA A 129 -14.00 11.25 -8.62
CA ALA A 129 -14.02 10.85 -10.04
C ALA A 129 -15.07 9.78 -10.35
N GLY A 130 -15.46 8.97 -9.37
CA GLY A 130 -16.62 8.08 -9.45
C GLY A 130 -17.91 8.84 -9.19
N MET A 131 -18.86 8.81 -10.12
CA MET A 131 -20.07 9.65 -10.09
C MET A 131 -20.95 9.53 -8.82
N ASN A 132 -20.85 8.44 -8.05
CA ASN A 132 -21.66 8.22 -6.84
C ASN A 132 -20.87 7.60 -5.67
N ASP A 133 -19.56 7.50 -5.75
CA ASP A 133 -18.75 6.79 -4.76
C ASP A 133 -17.55 7.66 -4.35
N VAL A 134 -17.81 8.53 -3.37
CA VAL A 134 -16.75 9.36 -2.78
C VAL A 134 -15.81 8.45 -1.98
N ARG A 135 -14.50 8.59 -2.22
CA ARG A 135 -13.45 7.92 -1.45
C ARG A 135 -12.57 8.96 -0.76
N SER A 136 -12.24 8.70 0.48
CA SER A 136 -11.29 9.53 1.22
C SER A 136 -9.87 9.08 0.92
N VAL A 137 -9.01 9.99 0.51
CA VAL A 137 -7.61 9.75 0.18
C VAL A 137 -6.76 10.15 1.38
N TYR A 138 -6.04 9.19 1.91
CA TYR A 138 -5.03 9.39 2.95
C TYR A 138 -3.67 9.27 2.30
N GLY A 139 -2.78 10.23 2.48
CA GLY A 139 -1.49 10.24 1.81
C GLY A 139 -0.36 10.74 2.68
N ALA A 140 0.85 10.50 2.22
CA ALA A 140 2.07 11.05 2.79
C ALA A 140 3.17 11.20 1.74
N ARG A 141 3.95 12.27 1.84
CA ARG A 141 5.22 12.38 1.14
C ARG A 141 6.25 11.47 1.80
N LEU A 142 6.81 10.57 1.02
CA LEU A 142 7.86 9.67 1.48
C LEU A 142 9.21 10.41 1.43
N ARG A 143 9.88 10.49 2.58
CA ARG A 143 11.23 11.09 2.67
C ARG A 143 12.25 9.97 2.61
N TYR A 144 13.18 10.08 1.67
CA TYR A 144 14.35 9.19 1.66
C TYR A 144 15.21 9.48 2.89
N ALA A 145 15.76 8.44 3.50
CA ALA A 145 16.91 8.63 4.34
C ALA A 145 18.01 9.23 3.43
N GLN A 146 18.38 10.48 3.66
CA GLN A 146 19.50 11.08 2.94
C GLN A 146 20.71 10.16 3.15
N ALA A 147 21.28 9.65 2.07
CA ALA A 147 22.56 8.99 2.15
C ALA A 147 23.53 9.98 2.82
N VAL A 148 24.05 9.61 3.97
CA VAL A 148 25.11 10.40 4.62
C VAL A 148 26.23 10.48 3.58
N PRO A 149 26.68 11.68 3.18
CA PRO A 149 27.78 11.79 2.23
C PRO A 149 28.96 11.03 2.82
N LEU A 150 29.47 10.05 2.07
CA LEU A 150 30.75 9.44 2.40
C LEU A 150 31.78 10.57 2.47
N CYS A 151 32.22 10.88 3.68
CA CYS A 151 33.31 11.81 3.91
C CYS A 151 34.55 11.15 3.31
N VAL A 152 34.88 11.49 2.07
CA VAL A 152 36.18 11.14 1.47
C VAL A 152 37.19 11.88 2.31
N ARG A 153 37.92 11.17 3.16
CA ARG A 153 39.13 11.72 3.77
C ARG A 153 40.14 11.78 2.65
N ASP A 154 40.43 13.01 2.19
CA ASP A 154 41.61 13.29 1.41
C ASP A 154 42.83 12.92 2.28
N GLU A 155 43.47 11.78 1.98
CA GLU A 155 44.80 11.51 2.43
C GLU A 155 45.75 12.44 1.67
N GLU A 156 46.01 13.60 2.24
CA GLU A 156 47.13 14.44 1.81
C GLU A 156 48.41 13.67 2.00
N ALA A 157 48.97 13.28 0.88
CA ALA A 157 50.32 12.72 0.78
C ALA A 157 51.33 13.73 1.28
N HIS A 158 51.91 13.50 2.47
CA HIS A 158 53.17 14.08 2.86
C HIS A 158 54.31 13.44 2.02
N ARG A 159 54.65 14.09 0.93
CA ARG A 159 55.98 14.02 0.39
C ARG A 159 56.76 15.19 0.96
N GLY A 160 57.61 14.90 1.91
CA GLY A 160 58.66 15.78 2.41
C GLY A 160 59.96 15.04 2.38
N GLU A 161 60.87 15.51 1.60
CA GLU A 161 62.32 15.54 1.62
C GLU A 161 63.07 14.27 2.09
#